data_06e94f1a2bd36c51742a20536f9f6f61
#
_entry.id   06e94f1a2bd36c51742a20536f9f6f61
#
_cell.length_a   1.000
_cell.length_b   1.000
_cell.length_c   1.000
_cell.angle_alpha   90.00
_cell.angle_beta   90.00
_cell.angle_gamma   90.00
#
_symmetry.space_group_name_H-M   'P 1'
#
loop_
_entity.id
_entity.type
_entity.pdbx_description
1 polymer ?
#
loop_
_entity_poly.entity_id
_entity_poly.type
_entity_poly.pdbx_seq_one_letter_code
_entity_poly.pdbx_strand_id
1 'polypeptide(L)'
;MKKTGVYFRIIHRYLGFYLVGIMAVYSLSGITLIFRRTDTFKKVTEVKTKLKSNLNENDLGKNLKIRNLRFTKSQGNIFYFKDGQYNKLSGETTYLKKEVPYVLKKMQSLHKATTQSPVYWLNIFFGVSLMFFVISSFWMFLPTTTVFKKGIIFSLAGVIMTIIILFI
;
A
#
# COMPACT_ATOMS: atom_id res chain seq x y z
N MET A 1 -26.41 3.11 -34.40
CA MET A 1 -25.87 3.03 -33.03
C MET A 1 -26.68 3.97 -32.14
N LYS A 2 -27.14 3.51 -30.96
CA LYS A 2 -27.82 4.40 -30.01
C LYS A 2 -26.84 5.48 -29.55
N LYS A 3 -27.28 6.74 -29.52
CA LYS A 3 -26.46 7.92 -29.10
C LYS A 3 -25.70 7.68 -27.77
N THR A 4 -26.34 7.00 -26.85
CA THR A 4 -25.77 6.62 -25.53
C THR A 4 -24.45 5.85 -25.63
N GLY A 5 -24.31 4.86 -26.50
CA GLY A 5 -23.07 4.10 -26.66
C GLY A 5 -21.91 4.93 -27.21
N VAL A 6 -22.17 6.00 -27.96
CA VAL A 6 -21.13 6.93 -28.42
C VAL A 6 -20.58 7.75 -27.26
N TYR A 7 -21.47 8.30 -26.41
CA TYR A 7 -21.03 9.09 -25.22
C TYR A 7 -20.22 8.24 -24.25
N PHE A 8 -20.65 7.00 -23.96
CA PHE A 8 -19.86 6.10 -23.09
C PHE A 8 -18.45 5.85 -23.62
N ARG A 9 -18.28 5.65 -24.94
CA ARG A 9 -16.94 5.47 -25.54
C ARG A 9 -16.09 6.73 -25.43
N ILE A 10 -16.67 7.90 -25.65
CA ILE A 10 -15.96 9.18 -25.58
C ILE A 10 -15.49 9.42 -24.14
N ILE A 11 -16.40 9.31 -23.16
CA ILE A 11 -16.09 9.53 -21.75
C ILE A 11 -15.06 8.50 -21.27
N HIS A 12 -15.26 7.21 -21.54
CA HIS A 12 -14.31 6.15 -21.16
C HIS A 12 -12.89 6.45 -21.67
N ARG A 13 -12.77 6.81 -22.95
CA ARG A 13 -11.46 7.11 -23.56
C ARG A 13 -10.77 8.29 -22.90
N TYR A 14 -11.44 9.43 -22.78
CA TYR A 14 -10.81 10.63 -22.24
C TYR A 14 -10.57 10.55 -20.72
N LEU A 15 -11.49 9.95 -20.00
CA LEU A 15 -11.29 9.67 -18.58
C LEU A 15 -10.10 8.70 -18.38
N GLY A 16 -9.94 7.70 -19.27
CA GLY A 16 -8.81 6.78 -19.25
C GLY A 16 -7.47 7.50 -19.42
N PHE A 17 -7.36 8.41 -20.39
CA PHE A 17 -6.17 9.23 -20.56
C PHE A 17 -5.90 10.13 -19.34
N TYR A 18 -6.94 10.74 -18.78
CA TYR A 18 -6.82 11.57 -17.59
C TYR A 18 -6.31 10.78 -16.38
N LEU A 19 -6.78 9.55 -16.21
CA LEU A 19 -6.45 8.71 -15.05
C LEU A 19 -5.16 7.90 -15.21
N VAL A 20 -4.50 7.91 -16.38
CA VAL A 20 -3.35 7.04 -16.65
C VAL A 20 -2.24 7.18 -15.60
N GLY A 21 -1.94 8.41 -15.17
CA GLY A 21 -0.93 8.68 -14.15
C GLY A 21 -1.35 8.16 -12.78
N ILE A 22 -2.61 8.39 -12.38
CA ILE A 22 -3.16 7.90 -11.11
C ILE A 22 -3.15 6.37 -11.10
N MET A 23 -3.61 5.72 -12.17
CA MET A 23 -3.63 4.26 -12.29
C MET A 23 -2.23 3.66 -12.18
N ALA A 24 -1.23 4.25 -12.84
CA ALA A 24 0.17 3.81 -12.75
C ALA A 24 0.69 3.90 -11.30
N VAL A 25 0.48 5.02 -10.62
CA VAL A 25 0.90 5.21 -9.23
C VAL A 25 0.19 4.22 -8.30
N TYR A 26 -1.12 4.01 -8.46
CA TYR A 26 -1.88 3.04 -7.65
C TYR A 26 -1.40 1.61 -7.89
N SER A 27 -1.16 1.20 -9.13
CA SER A 27 -0.66 -0.14 -9.46
C SER A 27 0.70 -0.41 -8.80
N LEU A 28 1.65 0.50 -8.98
CA LEU A 28 2.98 0.39 -8.36
C LEU A 28 2.91 0.40 -6.84
N SER A 29 2.11 1.29 -6.28
CA SER A 29 1.93 1.41 -4.83
C SER A 29 1.26 0.17 -4.25
N GLY A 30 0.30 -0.43 -4.94
CA GLY A 30 -0.35 -1.69 -4.55
C GLY A 30 0.64 -2.84 -4.46
N ILE A 31 1.48 -3.00 -5.49
CA ILE A 31 2.54 -4.02 -5.51
C ILE A 31 3.51 -3.81 -4.33
N THR A 32 4.00 -2.59 -4.13
CA THR A 32 4.93 -2.32 -3.03
C THR A 32 4.29 -2.51 -1.65
N LEU A 33 2.99 -2.33 -1.54
CA LEU A 33 2.25 -2.52 -0.30
C LEU A 33 2.15 -3.99 0.14
N ILE A 34 2.18 -4.94 -0.81
CA ILE A 34 2.25 -6.38 -0.52
C ILE A 34 3.49 -6.67 0.34
N PHE A 35 4.62 -6.04 0.01
CA PHE A 35 5.91 -6.23 0.69
C PHE A 35 6.09 -5.39 1.97
N ARG A 36 5.05 -4.71 2.46
CA ARG A 36 5.13 -3.82 3.64
C ARG A 36 5.66 -4.48 4.91
N ARG A 37 5.49 -5.80 5.05
CA ARG A 37 5.94 -6.58 6.22
C ARG A 37 7.33 -7.22 6.01
N THR A 38 7.88 -7.15 4.81
CA THR A 38 9.23 -7.63 4.48
C THR A 38 10.24 -6.47 4.51
N ASP A 39 11.51 -6.78 4.37
CA ASP A 39 12.57 -5.76 4.29
C ASP A 39 12.92 -5.39 2.83
N THR A 40 12.19 -5.93 1.84
CA THR A 40 12.51 -5.85 0.40
C THR A 40 12.68 -4.41 -0.11
N PHE A 41 11.86 -3.47 0.36
CA PHE A 41 11.93 -2.07 -0.08
C PHE A 41 12.36 -1.12 1.03
N LYS A 42 12.97 -1.63 2.11
CA LYS A 42 13.42 -0.80 3.22
C LYS A 42 14.91 -0.49 3.10
N LYS A 43 15.26 0.75 3.33
CA LYS A 43 16.64 1.16 3.55
C LYS A 43 17.00 0.89 5.01
N VAL A 44 18.09 0.17 5.22
CA VAL A 44 18.64 -0.10 6.55
C VAL A 44 19.70 0.94 6.84
N THR A 45 19.56 1.64 7.95
CA THR A 45 20.53 2.66 8.41
C THR A 45 20.86 2.40 9.87
N GLU A 46 22.15 2.32 10.18
CA GLU A 46 22.60 2.26 11.57
C GLU A 46 22.41 3.64 12.23
N VAL A 47 21.72 3.67 13.34
CA VAL A 47 21.46 4.89 14.10
C VAL A 47 22.08 4.74 15.49
N LYS A 48 22.94 5.69 15.85
CA LYS A 48 23.49 5.83 17.20
C LYS A 48 22.82 7.02 17.87
N THR A 49 22.23 6.80 19.02
CA THR A 49 21.53 7.84 19.77
C THR A 49 21.74 7.64 21.27
N LYS A 50 21.68 8.72 22.02
CA LYS A 50 21.74 8.67 23.47
C LYS A 50 20.36 8.93 24.04
N LEU A 51 19.83 7.96 24.75
CA LEU A 51 18.54 8.02 25.43
C LEU A 51 18.75 8.18 26.95
N LYS A 52 17.64 8.22 27.69
CA LYS A 52 17.73 8.20 29.16
C LYS A 52 18.31 6.86 29.62
N SER A 53 19.07 6.92 30.73
CA SER A 53 19.54 5.71 31.41
C SER A 53 18.38 4.95 32.06
N ASN A 54 18.58 3.69 32.37
CA ASN A 54 17.62 2.82 33.08
C ASN A 54 16.24 2.68 32.44
N LEU A 55 16.13 2.73 31.11
CA LEU A 55 14.87 2.46 30.42
C LEU A 55 14.55 0.96 30.44
N ASN A 56 13.27 0.64 30.64
CA ASN A 56 12.75 -0.71 30.46
C ASN A 56 12.40 -0.98 28.99
N GLU A 57 12.02 -2.23 28.65
CA GLU A 57 11.68 -2.64 27.28
C GLU A 57 10.58 -1.77 26.64
N ASN A 58 9.54 -1.46 27.42
CA ASN A 58 8.39 -0.71 26.92
C ASN A 58 8.76 0.75 26.61
N ASP A 59 9.53 1.38 27.50
CA ASP A 59 9.91 2.78 27.33
C ASP A 59 10.99 2.92 26.26
N LEU A 60 11.94 1.98 26.17
CA LEU A 60 12.89 1.92 25.08
C LEU A 60 12.16 1.73 23.74
N GLY A 61 11.20 0.81 23.68
CA GLY A 61 10.37 0.59 22.49
C GLY A 61 9.58 1.83 22.04
N LYS A 62 9.01 2.58 22.98
CA LYS A 62 8.33 3.86 22.72
C LYS A 62 9.28 4.91 22.15
N ASN A 63 10.45 5.11 22.78
CA ASN A 63 11.45 6.09 22.35
C ASN A 63 12.01 5.77 20.96
N LEU A 64 12.30 4.50 20.68
CA LEU A 64 12.81 4.04 19.38
C LEU A 64 11.69 3.83 18.33
N LYS A 65 10.41 3.91 18.73
CA LYS A 65 9.25 3.59 17.92
C LYS A 65 9.26 2.15 17.39
N ILE A 66 9.83 1.24 18.17
CA ILE A 66 9.87 -0.21 17.90
C ILE A 66 8.75 -0.87 18.68
N ARG A 67 7.77 -1.41 17.98
CA ARG A 67 6.63 -2.11 18.59
C ARG A 67 7.07 -3.47 19.13
N ASN A 68 6.65 -3.78 20.37
CA ASN A 68 6.96 -5.05 21.04
C ASN A 68 8.48 -5.34 21.13
N LEU A 69 9.28 -4.32 21.46
CA LEU A 69 10.70 -4.51 21.73
C LEU A 69 10.87 -5.43 22.94
N ARG A 70 11.73 -6.44 22.80
CA ARG A 70 12.13 -7.33 23.89
C ARG A 70 13.64 -7.50 23.91
N PHE A 71 14.22 -7.55 25.09
CA PHE A 71 15.61 -7.89 25.27
C PHE A 71 15.82 -9.40 25.05
N THR A 72 16.77 -9.74 24.20
CA THR A 72 17.13 -11.13 23.89
C THR A 72 18.29 -11.65 24.71
N LYS A 73 19.24 -10.80 25.03
CA LYS A 73 20.41 -11.10 25.86
C LYS A 73 20.79 -9.88 26.67
N SER A 74 21.45 -10.09 27.81
CA SER A 74 22.12 -9.05 28.59
C SER A 74 23.55 -9.47 28.89
N GLN A 75 24.50 -8.57 28.70
CA GLN A 75 25.90 -8.72 29.12
C GLN A 75 26.29 -7.51 29.96
N GLY A 76 26.32 -7.69 31.27
CA GLY A 76 26.51 -6.58 32.20
C GLY A 76 25.44 -5.51 32.04
N ASN A 77 25.85 -4.31 31.64
CA ASN A 77 24.96 -3.17 31.47
C ASN A 77 24.43 -2.99 30.00
N ILE A 78 24.85 -3.87 29.10
CA ILE A 78 24.42 -3.82 27.68
C ILE A 78 23.29 -4.82 27.47
N PHE A 79 22.17 -4.32 27.00
CA PHE A 79 20.98 -5.08 26.65
C PHE A 79 20.83 -5.16 25.14
N TYR A 80 20.77 -6.36 24.62
CA TYR A 80 20.60 -6.63 23.19
C TYR A 80 19.13 -6.87 22.85
N PHE A 81 18.68 -6.33 21.73
CA PHE A 81 17.38 -6.59 21.16
C PHE A 81 17.52 -6.89 19.65
N LYS A 82 16.47 -7.33 19.00
CA LYS A 82 16.52 -7.93 17.64
C LYS A 82 17.39 -7.17 16.62
N ASP A 83 17.36 -5.84 16.64
CA ASP A 83 18.03 -5.01 15.62
C ASP A 83 19.00 -4.01 16.27
N GLY A 84 19.44 -4.22 17.52
CA GLY A 84 20.35 -3.28 18.17
C GLY A 84 20.75 -3.63 19.61
N GLN A 85 21.41 -2.67 20.24
CA GLN A 85 21.88 -2.75 21.62
C GLN A 85 21.64 -1.44 22.36
N TYR A 86 21.44 -1.54 23.65
CA TYR A 86 21.21 -0.42 24.57
C TYR A 86 22.07 -0.57 25.82
N ASN A 87 22.88 0.45 26.14
CA ASN A 87 23.61 0.50 27.38
C ASN A 87 22.74 1.20 28.44
N LYS A 88 22.39 0.46 29.47
CA LYS A 88 21.48 0.91 30.53
C LYS A 88 22.06 2.03 31.41
N LEU A 89 23.38 2.09 31.58
CA LEU A 89 24.04 3.12 32.37
C LEU A 89 24.24 4.41 31.58
N SER A 90 24.84 4.32 30.39
CA SER A 90 25.17 5.50 29.59
C SER A 90 23.99 6.04 28.77
N GLY A 91 22.97 5.20 28.55
CA GLY A 91 21.86 5.50 27.66
C GLY A 91 22.21 5.39 26.18
N GLU A 92 23.45 5.00 25.83
CA GLU A 92 23.87 4.83 24.44
C GLU A 92 23.12 3.67 23.79
N THR A 93 22.56 3.97 22.64
CA THR A 93 21.76 3.02 21.88
C THR A 93 22.22 3.00 20.44
N THR A 94 22.57 1.81 19.95
CA THR A 94 22.88 1.58 18.52
C THR A 94 21.87 0.60 17.96
N TYR A 95 21.20 0.96 16.88
CA TYR A 95 20.21 0.07 16.28
C TYR A 95 20.08 0.27 14.78
N LEU A 96 19.60 -0.78 14.09
CA LEU A 96 19.33 -0.74 12.66
C LEU A 96 17.90 -0.24 12.41
N LYS A 97 17.80 0.97 11.88
CA LYS A 97 16.53 1.58 11.49
C LYS A 97 16.19 1.16 10.08
N LYS A 98 15.06 0.49 9.93
CA LYS A 98 14.54 0.02 8.64
C LYS A 98 13.37 0.90 8.21
N GLU A 99 13.58 1.73 7.22
CA GLU A 99 12.54 2.66 6.73
C GLU A 99 12.31 2.52 5.23
N VAL A 100 11.03 2.57 4.85
CA VAL A 100 10.65 2.66 3.44
C VAL A 100 11.07 4.03 2.90
N PRO A 101 11.70 4.11 1.71
CA PRO A 101 12.03 5.38 1.08
C PRO A 101 10.85 6.34 0.99
N TYR A 102 11.12 7.64 1.15
CA TYR A 102 10.07 8.66 1.26
C TYR A 102 9.04 8.61 0.12
N VAL A 103 9.49 8.46 -1.13
CA VAL A 103 8.61 8.40 -2.31
C VAL A 103 7.67 7.20 -2.22
N LEU A 104 8.19 6.00 -1.93
CA LEU A 104 7.38 4.79 -1.77
C LEU A 104 6.40 4.91 -0.59
N LYS A 105 6.84 5.52 0.50
CA LYS A 105 5.98 5.78 1.66
C LYS A 105 4.81 6.69 1.29
N LYS A 106 5.05 7.74 0.51
CA LYS A 106 4.00 8.64 -0.01
C LYS A 106 3.05 7.92 -0.97
N MET A 107 3.57 7.13 -1.90
CA MET A 107 2.74 6.31 -2.79
C MET A 107 1.86 5.33 -2.02
N GLN A 108 2.41 4.61 -1.05
CA GLN A 108 1.64 3.69 -0.20
C GLN A 108 0.58 4.41 0.64
N SER A 109 0.76 5.68 0.99
CA SER A 109 -0.23 6.45 1.75
C SER A 109 -1.52 6.69 0.97
N LEU A 110 -1.50 6.67 -0.36
CA LEU A 110 -2.70 6.76 -1.19
C LEU A 110 -3.65 5.59 -0.94
N HIS A 111 -3.14 4.36 -0.89
CA HIS A 111 -3.96 3.18 -0.59
C HIS A 111 -4.45 3.11 0.87
N LYS A 112 -3.75 3.80 1.78
CA LYS A 112 -4.07 3.81 3.21
C LYS A 112 -4.89 5.02 3.63
N ALA A 113 -5.32 5.83 2.68
CA ALA A 113 -6.07 7.04 2.99
C ALA A 113 -7.41 6.69 3.63
N THR A 114 -7.72 7.40 4.71
CA THR A 114 -8.99 7.35 5.43
C THR A 114 -9.74 8.67 5.24
N THR A 115 -10.93 8.80 5.76
CA THR A 115 -11.73 10.05 5.72
C THR A 115 -11.01 11.25 6.32
N GLN A 116 -10.04 11.03 7.21
CA GLN A 116 -9.21 12.10 7.80
C GLN A 116 -7.99 12.48 6.94
N SER A 117 -7.73 11.75 5.86
CA SER A 117 -6.61 12.03 4.96
C SER A 117 -6.97 13.15 3.98
N PRO A 118 -6.04 14.08 3.68
CA PRO A 118 -6.31 15.15 2.70
C PRO A 118 -6.56 14.61 1.28
N VAL A 119 -6.14 13.38 1.00
CA VAL A 119 -6.30 12.72 -0.32
C VAL A 119 -7.51 11.78 -0.41
N TYR A 120 -8.41 11.76 0.59
CA TYR A 120 -9.52 10.81 0.57
C TYR A 120 -10.50 11.05 -0.60
N TRP A 121 -10.75 12.30 -0.97
CA TRP A 121 -11.56 12.63 -2.13
C TRP A 121 -10.98 12.11 -3.44
N LEU A 122 -9.66 12.14 -3.58
CA LEU A 122 -8.97 11.54 -4.73
C LEU A 122 -9.24 10.03 -4.80
N ASN A 123 -9.25 9.35 -3.67
CA ASN A 123 -9.53 7.91 -3.62
C ASN A 123 -10.99 7.60 -3.97
N ILE A 124 -11.94 8.41 -3.49
CA ILE A 124 -13.35 8.27 -3.86
C ILE A 124 -13.53 8.49 -5.35
N PHE A 125 -12.99 9.59 -5.88
CA PHE A 125 -13.04 9.90 -7.31
C PHE A 125 -12.45 8.76 -8.16
N PHE A 126 -11.29 8.24 -7.77
CA PHE A 126 -10.65 7.13 -8.45
C PHE A 126 -11.50 5.86 -8.39
N GLY A 127 -12.05 5.51 -7.23
CA GLY A 127 -12.94 4.36 -7.07
C GLY A 127 -14.20 4.46 -7.93
N VAL A 128 -14.85 5.62 -7.95
CA VAL A 128 -16.02 5.88 -8.82
C VAL A 128 -15.65 5.78 -10.30
N SER A 129 -14.48 6.30 -10.68
CA SER A 129 -13.98 6.22 -12.05
C SER A 129 -13.71 4.78 -12.49
N LEU A 130 -13.13 3.95 -11.61
CA LEU A 130 -12.95 2.52 -11.88
C LEU A 130 -14.29 1.80 -12.05
N MET A 131 -15.27 2.10 -11.19
CA MET A 131 -16.63 1.55 -11.33
C MET A 131 -17.25 1.96 -12.66
N PHE A 132 -17.09 3.23 -13.07
CA PHE A 132 -17.53 3.68 -14.38
C PHE A 132 -16.84 2.90 -15.52
N PHE A 133 -15.54 2.62 -15.42
CA PHE A 133 -14.83 1.82 -16.43
C PHE A 133 -15.40 0.41 -16.54
N VAL A 134 -15.66 -0.25 -15.42
CA VAL A 134 -16.28 -1.58 -15.40
C VAL A 134 -17.63 -1.55 -16.11
N ILE A 135 -18.49 -0.62 -15.75
CA ILE A 135 -19.81 -0.49 -16.33
C ILE A 135 -19.73 -0.13 -17.82
N SER A 136 -19.01 0.93 -18.16
CA SER A 136 -18.93 1.45 -19.52
C SER A 136 -18.28 0.48 -20.52
N SER A 137 -17.42 -0.43 -20.06
CA SER A 137 -16.81 -1.46 -20.92
C SER A 137 -17.87 -2.30 -21.64
N PHE A 138 -18.99 -2.59 -21.00
CA PHE A 138 -20.08 -3.34 -21.62
C PHE A 138 -20.84 -2.53 -22.67
N TRP A 139 -20.89 -1.19 -22.54
CA TRP A 139 -21.53 -0.32 -23.54
C TRP A 139 -20.60 0.04 -24.71
N MET A 140 -19.31 -0.28 -24.62
CA MET A 140 -18.36 -0.02 -25.70
C MET A 140 -18.56 -0.94 -26.90
N PHE A 141 -19.08 -2.14 -26.70
CA PHE A 141 -19.26 -3.15 -27.74
C PHE A 141 -20.74 -3.36 -28.08
N LEU A 142 -21.01 -3.71 -29.32
CA LEU A 142 -22.36 -4.10 -29.72
C LEU A 142 -22.66 -5.52 -29.22
N PRO A 143 -23.82 -5.77 -28.59
CA PRO A 143 -24.19 -7.08 -28.06
C PRO A 143 -24.19 -8.23 -29.06
N THR A 144 -24.38 -7.91 -30.35
CA THR A 144 -24.41 -8.89 -31.45
C THR A 144 -23.03 -9.38 -31.86
N THR A 145 -21.95 -8.69 -31.44
CA THR A 145 -20.59 -9.01 -31.87
C THR A 145 -20.01 -10.21 -31.11
N THR A 146 -19.15 -10.99 -31.78
CA THR A 146 -18.39 -12.09 -31.15
C THR A 146 -17.51 -11.59 -30.02
N VAL A 147 -16.96 -10.37 -30.14
CA VAL A 147 -16.15 -9.74 -29.12
C VAL A 147 -16.94 -9.55 -27.83
N PHE A 148 -18.17 -9.04 -27.91
CA PHE A 148 -19.02 -8.87 -26.72
C PHE A 148 -19.37 -10.22 -26.08
N LYS A 149 -19.78 -11.23 -26.88
CA LYS A 149 -20.09 -12.57 -26.34
C LYS A 149 -18.93 -13.22 -25.62
N LYS A 150 -17.73 -13.19 -26.22
CA LYS A 150 -16.50 -13.66 -25.55
C LYS A 150 -16.17 -12.84 -24.33
N GLY A 151 -16.32 -11.52 -24.40
CA GLY A 151 -16.08 -10.61 -23.28
C GLY A 151 -16.92 -10.94 -22.05
N ILE A 152 -18.19 -11.27 -22.21
CA ILE A 152 -19.09 -11.72 -21.12
C ILE A 152 -18.55 -13.00 -20.48
N ILE A 153 -18.12 -13.99 -21.28
CA ILE A 153 -17.58 -15.26 -20.75
C ILE A 153 -16.34 -15.01 -19.90
N PHE A 154 -15.38 -14.19 -20.40
CA PHE A 154 -14.18 -13.83 -19.65
C PHE A 154 -14.50 -13.03 -18.38
N SER A 155 -15.48 -12.12 -18.44
CA SER A 155 -15.91 -11.36 -17.26
C SER A 155 -16.49 -12.27 -16.19
N LEU A 156 -17.36 -13.23 -16.57
CA LEU A 156 -17.92 -14.21 -15.64
C LEU A 156 -16.83 -15.10 -15.04
N ALA A 157 -15.88 -15.57 -15.85
CA ALA A 157 -14.74 -16.36 -15.36
C ALA A 157 -13.90 -15.56 -14.34
N GLY A 158 -13.64 -14.27 -14.60
CA GLY A 158 -12.94 -13.39 -13.67
C GLY A 158 -13.68 -13.18 -12.35
N VAL A 159 -15.00 -13.00 -12.39
CA VAL A 159 -15.84 -12.88 -11.19
C VAL A 159 -15.81 -14.17 -10.39
N ILE A 160 -16.00 -15.33 -11.03
CA ILE A 160 -15.95 -16.64 -10.36
C ILE A 160 -14.58 -16.85 -9.69
N MET A 161 -13.48 -16.59 -10.40
CA MET A 161 -12.14 -16.69 -9.87
C MET A 161 -11.94 -15.78 -8.65
N THR A 162 -12.42 -14.54 -8.72
CA THR A 162 -12.33 -13.58 -7.61
C THR A 162 -13.09 -14.07 -6.38
N ILE A 163 -14.31 -14.61 -6.58
CA ILE A 163 -15.11 -15.18 -5.49
C ILE A 163 -14.37 -16.36 -4.85
N ILE A 164 -13.84 -17.27 -5.64
CA ILE A 164 -13.08 -18.41 -5.13
C ILE A 164 -11.91 -17.95 -4.26
N ILE A 165 -11.08 -17.01 -4.76
CA ILE A 165 -9.92 -16.50 -4.04
C ILE A 165 -10.33 -15.77 -2.75
N LEU A 166 -11.47 -15.10 -2.73
CA LEU A 166 -11.94 -14.35 -1.58
C LEU A 166 -12.36 -15.25 -0.41
N PHE A 167 -12.79 -16.49 -0.68
CA PHE A 167 -13.29 -17.43 0.31
C PHE A 167 -12.32 -18.58 0.63
N ILE A 168 -11.10 -18.59 0.09
CA ILE A 168 -9.98 -19.44 0.48
C ILE A 168 -9.18 -18.76 1.61
#